data_285c25915fef197fbe58e2615e826b51
#
_entry.id   285c25915fef197fbe58e2615e826b51
#
_cell.length_a   1.000
_cell.length_b   1.000
_cell.length_c   1.000
_cell.angle_alpha   90.00
_cell.angle_beta   90.00
_cell.angle_gamma   90.00
#
_symmetry.space_group_name_H-M   'P 1'
#
loop_
_entity.id
_entity.type
_entity.pdbx_description
1 polymer ?
#
loop_
_entity_poly.entity_id
_entity_poly.type
_entity_poly.pdbx_seq_one_letter_code
_entity_poly.pdbx_strand_id
1 'polypeptide(L)' 'MMALEEAAHYYTKRLGRSAVSYLNELADIDFDRGDKLSADTWRDIASAAARIVGAKAAA' A
#
# COMPACT_ATOMS: atom_id res chain seq x y z
N MET A 1 -10.62 0.91 13.35
CA MET A 1 -10.12 0.54 12.01
C MET A 1 -9.23 1.65 11.47
N MET A 2 -8.08 1.29 10.90
CA MET A 2 -7.14 2.27 10.37
C MET A 2 -7.64 2.77 9.01
N ALA A 3 -7.63 4.08 8.80
CA ALA A 3 -7.98 4.65 7.50
C ALA A 3 -6.89 4.30 6.47
N LEU A 4 -7.26 4.24 5.19
CA LEU A 4 -6.34 3.92 4.10
C LEU A 4 -5.10 4.82 4.11
N GLU A 5 -5.30 6.11 4.32
CA GLU A 5 -4.20 7.08 4.34
C GLU A 5 -3.26 6.86 5.51
N GLU A 6 -3.81 6.53 6.68
CA GLU A 6 -2.99 6.24 7.86
C GLU A 6 -2.14 5.00 7.62
N ALA A 7 -2.72 3.95 7.03
CA ALA A 7 -2.00 2.73 6.70
C ALA A 7 -0.88 3.04 5.70
N ALA A 8 -1.19 3.83 4.66
CA ALA A 8 -0.21 4.20 3.66
C ALA A 8 0.96 4.98 4.28
N HIS A 9 0.68 5.93 5.17
CA HIS A 9 1.73 6.67 5.88
C HIS A 9 2.57 5.76 6.76
N TYR A 10 1.94 4.82 7.45
CA TYR A 10 2.64 3.86 8.28
C TYR A 10 3.68 3.08 7.48
N TYR A 11 3.29 2.53 6.34
CA TYR A 11 4.20 1.74 5.53
C TYR A 11 5.24 2.58 4.81
N THR A 12 4.88 3.75 4.29
CA THR A 12 5.85 4.63 3.62
C THR A 12 6.87 5.18 4.59
N LYS A 13 6.49 5.44 5.83
CA LYS A 13 7.43 5.89 6.85
C LYS A 13 8.47 4.83 7.16
N ARG A 14 8.08 3.55 7.16
CA ARG A 14 8.98 2.44 7.48
C ARG A 14 9.80 1.97 6.29
N LEU A 15 9.19 1.92 5.11
CA LEU A 15 9.77 1.26 3.95
C LEU A 15 10.11 2.23 2.81
N GLY A 16 9.70 3.48 2.92
CA GLY A 16 9.92 4.45 1.85
C GLY A 16 9.30 3.98 0.54
N ARG A 17 10.06 4.07 -0.54
CA ARG A 17 9.60 3.65 -1.87
C ARG A 17 9.24 2.18 -1.95
N SER A 18 9.90 1.36 -1.14
CA SER A 18 9.64 -0.07 -1.13
C SER A 18 8.25 -0.42 -0.62
N ALA A 19 7.57 0.53 0.03
CA ALA A 19 6.22 0.29 0.54
C ALA A 19 5.25 -0.09 -0.57
N VAL A 20 5.35 0.55 -1.74
CA VAL A 20 4.44 0.27 -2.86
C VAL A 20 4.57 -1.18 -3.32
N SER A 21 5.80 -1.64 -3.56
CA SER A 21 6.05 -3.02 -3.96
C SER A 21 5.62 -4.01 -2.90
N TYR A 22 5.91 -3.71 -1.63
CA TYR A 22 5.53 -4.57 -0.51
C TYR A 22 4.02 -4.74 -0.42
N LEU A 23 3.29 -3.63 -0.51
CA LEU A 23 1.82 -3.65 -0.42
C LEU A 23 1.19 -4.38 -1.60
N ASN A 24 1.75 -4.22 -2.80
CA ASN A 24 1.28 -4.97 -3.96
C ASN A 24 1.56 -6.47 -3.83
N GLU A 25 2.66 -6.86 -3.22
CA GLU A 25 2.93 -8.27 -2.94
C GLU A 25 1.90 -8.86 -1.98
N LEU A 26 1.54 -8.11 -0.94
CA LEU A 26 0.50 -8.55 -0.01
C LEU A 26 -0.83 -8.74 -0.74
N ALA A 27 -1.14 -7.83 -1.67
CA ALA A 27 -2.34 -7.95 -2.47
C ALA A 27 -2.32 -9.22 -3.33
N ASP A 28 -1.19 -9.52 -3.96
CA ASP A 28 -1.04 -10.70 -4.79
C ASP A 28 -1.18 -11.98 -3.97
N ILE A 29 -0.60 -12.02 -2.79
CA ILE A 29 -0.70 -13.17 -1.89
C ILE A 29 -2.16 -13.43 -1.52
N ASP A 30 -2.87 -12.39 -1.12
CA ASP A 30 -4.27 -12.53 -0.73
C ASP A 30 -5.16 -12.91 -1.91
N PHE A 31 -4.87 -12.36 -3.09
CA PHE A 31 -5.60 -12.71 -4.30
C PHE A 31 -5.44 -14.20 -4.62
N ASP A 32 -4.20 -14.71 -4.52
CA ASP A 32 -3.91 -16.12 -4.79
C ASP A 32 -4.59 -17.05 -3.79
N ARG A 33 -4.86 -16.56 -2.58
CA ARG A 33 -5.60 -17.30 -1.55
C ARG A 33 -7.11 -17.26 -1.77
N GLY A 34 -7.57 -16.50 -2.73
CA GLY A 34 -9.00 -16.31 -2.98
C GLY A 34 -9.62 -15.21 -2.13
N ASP A 35 -8.81 -14.41 -1.43
CA ASP A 35 -9.28 -13.31 -0.59
C ASP A 35 -9.24 -12.00 -1.36
N LYS A 36 -10.22 -11.82 -2.25
CA LYS A 36 -10.28 -10.64 -3.10
C LYS A 36 -10.49 -9.35 -2.32
N LEU A 37 -11.23 -9.43 -1.23
CA LEU A 37 -11.53 -8.25 -0.41
C LEU A 37 -10.26 -7.68 0.20
N SER A 38 -9.44 -8.53 0.81
CA SER A 38 -8.17 -8.11 1.38
C SER A 38 -7.20 -7.66 0.30
N ALA A 39 -7.18 -8.37 -0.84
CA ALA A 39 -6.34 -7.97 -1.97
C ALA A 39 -6.68 -6.56 -2.45
N ASP A 40 -7.97 -6.24 -2.61
CA ASP A 40 -8.41 -4.92 -3.03
C ASP A 40 -8.01 -3.84 -2.00
N THR A 41 -8.14 -4.16 -0.71
CA THR A 41 -7.72 -3.24 0.35
C THR A 41 -6.23 -2.94 0.28
N TRP A 42 -5.40 -3.96 0.10
CA TRP A 42 -3.95 -3.76 -0.03
C TRP A 42 -3.60 -2.93 -1.27
N ARG A 43 -4.31 -3.13 -2.39
CA ARG A 43 -4.09 -2.33 -3.60
C ARG A 43 -4.46 -0.86 -3.39
N ASP A 44 -5.54 -0.60 -2.65
CA ASP A 44 -5.94 0.76 -2.32
C ASP A 44 -4.88 1.45 -1.45
N ILE A 45 -4.35 0.73 -0.47
CA ILE A 45 -3.27 1.24 0.36
C ILE A 45 -2.01 1.49 -0.47
N ALA A 46 -1.70 0.58 -1.39
CA ALA A 46 -0.56 0.75 -2.30
C ALA A 46 -0.71 1.99 -3.17
N SER A 47 -1.91 2.26 -3.67
CA SER A 47 -2.17 3.46 -4.47
C SER A 47 -1.96 4.73 -3.65
N ALA A 48 -2.43 4.75 -2.41
CA ALA A 48 -2.20 5.88 -1.51
C ALA A 48 -0.71 6.05 -1.21
N ALA A 49 0.00 4.94 -0.98
CA ALA A 49 1.44 4.96 -0.74
C ALA A 49 2.19 5.53 -1.95
N ALA A 50 1.79 5.16 -3.16
CA ALA A 50 2.40 5.68 -4.39
C ALA A 50 2.24 7.19 -4.49
N ARG A 51 1.08 7.72 -4.12
CA ARG A 51 0.85 9.18 -4.12
C ARG A 51 1.75 9.87 -3.10
N ILE A 52 1.90 9.30 -1.91
CA ILE A 52 2.74 9.87 -0.85
C ILE A 52 4.21 9.90 -1.31
N VAL A 53 4.71 8.80 -1.83
CA VAL A 53 6.09 8.71 -2.31
C VAL A 53 6.32 9.66 -3.48
N GLY A 54 5.37 9.73 -4.42
CA GLY A 54 5.44 10.63 -5.56
C GLY A 54 5.46 12.09 -5.14
N ALA A 55 4.63 12.47 -4.16
CA ALA A 55 4.61 13.84 -3.65
C ALA A 55 5.95 14.23 -3.01
N LYS A 56 6.55 13.33 -2.24
CA LYS A 56 7.86 13.56 -1.63
C LYS A 56 8.95 13.69 -2.69
N ALA A 57 8.90 12.87 -3.73
CA ALA A 57 9.88 12.92 -4.80
C ALA A 57 9.77 14.19 -5.62
N ALA A 58 8.55 14.73 -5.76
CA ALA A 58 8.29 15.97 -6.49
C ALA A 58 8.70 17.23 -5.71
N ALA A 59 8.76 17.12 -4.41
CA ALA A 59 9.18 18.23 -3.56
C ALA A 59 10.72 18.35 -3.56
#